data_da24198ef83d8b09abb7ebaeb51f0bf6
#
_entry.id   da24198ef83d8b09abb7ebaeb51f0bf6
#
_cell.length_a   1.000
_cell.length_b   1.000
_cell.length_c   1.000
_cell.angle_alpha   90.00
_cell.angle_beta   90.00
_cell.angle_gamma   90.00
#
_symmetry.space_group_name_H-M   'P 1'
#
loop_
_entity.id
_entity.type
_entity.pdbx_description
1 polymer ?
#
loop_
_entity_poly.entity_id
_entity_poly.type
_entity_poly.pdbx_seq_one_letter_code
_entity_poly.pdbx_strand_id
1 'polypeptide(L)'
;PNQTNDVIGLRLNIPIFSGGGTQSRVREQVHLHRAAREKLEGTMRSAERETRDAYLGVLAEKARVQALSQAVKSSQTALEATEAGFEVGTRTTVDVLDARRRLFEAQRDYARSRYDYLINLVRLKSASGVLAPADLASINAFLTTPTTLPPSQPPSPPPAG
;
A
#
# COMPACT_ATOMS: atom_id res chain seq x y z
N PRO A 1 41.29 -56.74 -38.15
CA PRO A 1 40.88 -55.58 -38.91
C PRO A 1 39.49 -55.12 -38.39
N ASN A 2 39.45 -53.98 -37.72
CA ASN A 2 38.17 -53.35 -37.28
C ASN A 2 37.55 -52.70 -38.52
N GLN A 3 36.45 -53.24 -39.01
CA GLN A 3 35.63 -52.59 -40.03
C GLN A 3 34.64 -51.72 -39.29
N THR A 4 34.82 -50.42 -39.34
CA THR A 4 33.80 -49.39 -38.93
C THR A 4 32.87 -49.21 -40.12
N ASN A 5 31.62 -49.65 -39.97
CA ASN A 5 30.55 -49.39 -40.94
C ASN A 5 29.81 -48.16 -40.56
N ASP A 6 30.03 -47.02 -41.20
CA ASP A 6 29.26 -45.79 -41.05
C ASP A 6 28.09 -45.83 -42.03
N VAL A 7 26.85 -45.81 -41.48
CA VAL A 7 25.62 -45.77 -42.28
C VAL A 7 24.99 -44.40 -42.14
N ILE A 8 24.95 -43.63 -43.22
CA ILE A 8 24.21 -42.37 -43.32
C ILE A 8 22.89 -42.67 -44.02
N GLY A 9 21.77 -42.44 -43.31
CA GLY A 9 20.43 -42.67 -43.84
C GLY A 9 19.53 -41.44 -43.68
N LEU A 10 18.76 -41.12 -44.72
CA LEU A 10 17.71 -40.08 -44.69
C LEU A 10 16.36 -40.78 -44.55
N ARG A 11 15.57 -40.44 -43.50
CA ARG A 11 14.23 -40.99 -43.29
C ARG A 11 13.19 -39.91 -43.51
N LEU A 12 12.34 -40.03 -44.52
CA LEU A 12 11.21 -39.17 -44.78
C LEU A 12 9.92 -39.87 -44.34
N ASN A 13 9.20 -39.32 -43.39
CA ASN A 13 7.91 -39.85 -42.90
C ASN A 13 6.80 -38.89 -43.26
N ILE A 14 5.95 -39.25 -44.23
CA ILE A 14 4.83 -38.46 -44.70
C ILE A 14 3.52 -39.17 -44.29
N PRO A 15 2.80 -38.66 -43.28
CA PRO A 15 1.50 -39.23 -42.89
C PRO A 15 0.46 -38.85 -43.95
N ILE A 16 -0.01 -39.80 -44.70
CA ILE A 16 -1.02 -39.64 -45.78
C ILE A 16 -2.43 -39.46 -45.17
N PHE A 17 -2.71 -40.09 -44.00
CA PHE A 17 -3.95 -40.03 -43.32
C PHE A 17 -3.77 -40.06 -41.79
N SER A 18 -4.24 -39.00 -41.10
CA SER A 18 -4.14 -38.87 -39.66
C SER A 18 -5.45 -38.99 -38.91
N GLY A 19 -6.54 -39.54 -39.54
CA GLY A 19 -7.83 -39.75 -38.90
C GLY A 19 -8.49 -38.51 -38.32
N GLY A 20 -8.26 -37.32 -38.88
CA GLY A 20 -8.78 -36.05 -38.36
C GLY A 20 -7.93 -35.41 -37.22
N GLY A 21 -6.83 -36.09 -36.78
CA GLY A 21 -6.01 -35.62 -35.68
C GLY A 21 -5.38 -34.25 -35.92
N THR A 22 -4.90 -33.99 -37.16
CA THR A 22 -4.36 -32.70 -37.55
C THR A 22 -5.39 -31.58 -37.47
N GLN A 23 -6.63 -31.84 -37.95
CA GLN A 23 -7.73 -30.86 -37.90
C GLN A 23 -8.19 -30.60 -36.47
N SER A 24 -8.16 -31.59 -35.61
CA SER A 24 -8.48 -31.44 -34.20
C SER A 24 -7.43 -30.57 -33.49
N ARG A 25 -6.14 -30.80 -33.73
CA ARG A 25 -5.05 -29.96 -33.21
C ARG A 25 -5.15 -28.49 -33.67
N VAL A 26 -5.47 -28.28 -34.93
CA VAL A 26 -5.65 -26.90 -35.46
C VAL A 26 -6.79 -26.21 -34.72
N ARG A 27 -7.94 -26.86 -34.53
CA ARG A 27 -9.07 -26.29 -33.77
C ARG A 27 -8.70 -26.02 -32.30
N GLU A 28 -7.98 -26.92 -31.67
CA GLU A 28 -7.44 -26.74 -30.32
C GLU A 28 -6.59 -25.48 -30.24
N GLN A 29 -5.63 -25.33 -31.15
CA GLN A 29 -4.75 -24.13 -31.16
C GLN A 29 -5.52 -22.84 -31.41
N VAL A 30 -6.54 -22.83 -32.25
CA VAL A 30 -7.42 -21.67 -32.47
C VAL A 30 -8.16 -21.31 -31.18
N HIS A 31 -8.69 -22.29 -30.45
CA HIS A 31 -9.37 -22.03 -29.16
C HIS A 31 -8.41 -21.57 -28.08
N LEU A 32 -7.20 -22.14 -27.99
CA LEU A 32 -6.17 -21.71 -27.06
C LEU A 32 -5.71 -20.27 -27.34
N HIS A 33 -5.54 -19.92 -28.63
CA HIS A 33 -5.22 -18.54 -29.03
C HIS A 33 -6.33 -17.55 -28.60
N ARG A 34 -7.61 -17.89 -28.82
CA ARG A 34 -8.75 -17.08 -28.39
C ARG A 34 -8.76 -16.92 -26.87
N ALA A 35 -8.59 -18.01 -26.13
CA ALA A 35 -8.54 -17.99 -24.66
C ALA A 35 -7.38 -17.12 -24.15
N ALA A 36 -6.20 -17.18 -24.78
CA ALA A 36 -5.05 -16.34 -24.43
C ALA A 36 -5.34 -14.84 -24.68
N ARG A 37 -6.03 -14.52 -25.77
CA ARG A 37 -6.45 -13.15 -26.09
C ARG A 37 -7.43 -12.60 -25.08
N GLU A 38 -8.48 -13.37 -24.73
CA GLU A 38 -9.44 -12.97 -23.69
C GLU A 38 -8.78 -12.80 -22.33
N LYS A 39 -7.82 -13.66 -21.98
CA LYS A 39 -7.04 -13.54 -20.76
C LYS A 39 -6.20 -12.24 -20.77
N LEU A 40 -5.57 -11.90 -21.89
CA LEU A 40 -4.82 -10.65 -22.03
C LEU A 40 -5.72 -9.45 -21.81
N GLU A 41 -6.88 -9.39 -22.47
CA GLU A 41 -7.84 -8.29 -22.31
C GLU A 41 -8.34 -8.19 -20.86
N GLY A 42 -8.63 -9.34 -20.23
CA GLY A 42 -9.00 -9.40 -18.80
C GLY A 42 -7.91 -8.82 -17.89
N THR A 43 -6.65 -9.18 -18.14
CA THR A 43 -5.50 -8.68 -17.38
C THR A 43 -5.30 -7.18 -17.59
N MET A 44 -5.44 -6.68 -18.81
CA MET A 44 -5.34 -5.23 -19.11
C MET A 44 -6.41 -4.44 -18.36
N ARG A 45 -7.67 -4.89 -18.41
CA ARG A 45 -8.76 -4.25 -17.65
C ARG A 45 -8.56 -4.31 -16.14
N SER A 46 -7.96 -5.39 -15.62
CA SER A 46 -7.61 -5.50 -14.19
C SER A 46 -6.55 -4.50 -13.80
N ALA A 47 -5.45 -4.41 -14.56
CA ALA A 47 -4.37 -3.47 -14.31
C ALA A 47 -4.85 -2.01 -14.36
N GLU A 48 -5.73 -1.67 -15.31
CA GLU A 48 -6.32 -0.33 -15.38
C GLU A 48 -7.18 -0.01 -14.14
N ARG A 49 -8.03 -0.94 -13.72
CA ARG A 49 -8.84 -0.75 -12.50
C ARG A 49 -7.96 -0.62 -11.26
N GLU A 50 -7.00 -1.51 -11.08
CA GLU A 50 -6.09 -1.50 -9.93
C GLU A 50 -5.30 -0.19 -9.84
N THR A 51 -4.81 0.32 -10.97
CA THR A 51 -4.11 1.60 -11.01
C THR A 51 -5.03 2.77 -10.67
N ARG A 52 -6.26 2.76 -11.19
CA ARG A 52 -7.26 3.80 -10.90
C ARG A 52 -7.66 3.79 -9.43
N ASP A 53 -7.92 2.61 -8.87
CA ASP A 53 -8.30 2.44 -7.46
C ASP A 53 -7.14 2.87 -6.54
N ALA A 54 -5.91 2.51 -6.87
CA ALA A 54 -4.73 2.94 -6.12
C ALA A 54 -4.54 4.46 -6.18
N TYR A 55 -4.77 5.09 -7.33
CA TYR A 55 -4.72 6.55 -7.47
C TYR A 55 -5.77 7.26 -6.61
N LEU A 56 -7.02 6.80 -6.68
CA LEU A 56 -8.10 7.34 -5.85
C LEU A 56 -7.83 7.14 -4.37
N GLY A 57 -7.25 5.98 -4.00
CA GLY A 57 -6.80 5.72 -2.64
C GLY A 57 -5.77 6.73 -2.14
N VAL A 58 -4.77 7.08 -2.95
CA VAL A 58 -3.78 8.11 -2.60
C VAL A 58 -4.44 9.48 -2.38
N LEU A 59 -5.39 9.87 -3.24
CA LEU A 59 -6.11 11.14 -3.10
C LEU A 59 -6.95 11.18 -1.81
N ALA A 60 -7.66 10.10 -1.52
CA ALA A 60 -8.46 9.97 -0.32
C ALA A 60 -7.61 10.04 0.96
N GLU A 61 -6.50 9.29 1.00
CA GLU A 61 -5.60 9.31 2.15
C GLU A 61 -4.90 10.67 2.33
N LYS A 62 -4.54 11.36 1.25
CA LYS A 62 -4.02 12.73 1.33
C LYS A 62 -5.02 13.67 2.03
N ALA A 63 -6.28 13.63 1.62
CA ALA A 63 -7.33 14.44 2.23
C ALA A 63 -7.54 14.05 3.71
N ARG A 64 -7.50 12.75 4.02
CA ARG A 64 -7.61 12.23 5.37
C ARG A 64 -6.48 12.70 6.28
N VAL A 65 -5.23 12.66 5.82
CA VAL A 65 -4.07 13.18 6.56
C VAL A 65 -4.25 14.66 6.88
N GLN A 66 -4.73 15.47 5.93
CA GLN A 66 -4.98 16.89 6.15
C GLN A 66 -6.09 17.12 7.19
N ALA A 67 -7.20 16.39 7.09
CA ALA A 67 -8.31 16.49 8.04
C ALA A 67 -7.89 16.08 9.46
N LEU A 68 -7.14 14.97 9.60
CA LEU A 68 -6.65 14.51 10.90
C LEU A 68 -5.58 15.42 11.49
N SER A 69 -4.75 16.06 10.66
CA SER A 69 -3.83 17.11 11.13
C SER A 69 -4.57 18.28 11.74
N GLN A 70 -5.70 18.70 11.13
CA GLN A 70 -6.54 19.74 11.69
C GLN A 70 -7.27 19.28 12.96
N ALA A 71 -7.70 18.02 13.02
CA ALA A 71 -8.31 17.44 14.22
C ALA A 71 -7.35 17.44 15.42
N VAL A 72 -6.05 17.12 15.19
CA VAL A 72 -5.02 17.23 16.24
C VAL A 72 -4.93 18.66 16.77
N LYS A 73 -4.86 19.67 15.88
CA LYS A 73 -4.80 21.08 16.29
C LYS A 73 -6.03 21.49 17.11
N SER A 74 -7.22 21.12 16.64
CA SER A 74 -8.46 21.42 17.34
C SER A 74 -8.54 20.75 18.72
N SER A 75 -8.09 19.49 18.82
CA SER A 75 -8.05 18.76 20.09
C SER A 75 -7.02 19.37 21.06
N GLN A 76 -5.89 19.85 20.54
CA GLN A 76 -4.89 20.55 21.34
C GLN A 76 -5.46 21.85 21.92
N THR A 77 -6.08 22.69 21.09
CA THR A 77 -6.71 23.93 21.55
C THR A 77 -7.85 23.66 22.56
N ALA A 78 -8.63 22.59 22.34
CA ALA A 78 -9.67 22.19 23.28
C ALA A 78 -9.10 21.75 24.64
N LEU A 79 -7.98 21.04 24.64
CA LEU A 79 -7.28 20.68 25.87
C LEU A 79 -6.80 21.93 26.62
N GLU A 80 -6.11 22.85 25.94
CA GLU A 80 -5.61 24.10 26.52
C GLU A 80 -6.77 24.94 27.15
N ALA A 81 -7.88 25.06 26.43
CA ALA A 81 -9.08 25.75 26.97
C ALA A 81 -9.69 25.03 28.19
N THR A 82 -9.64 23.69 28.20
CA THR A 82 -10.18 22.89 29.32
C THR A 82 -9.24 22.98 30.52
N GLU A 83 -7.92 22.99 30.34
CA GLU A 83 -6.92 23.16 31.39
C GLU A 83 -7.05 24.58 32.01
N ALA A 84 -7.17 25.62 31.19
CA ALA A 84 -7.42 26.98 31.69
C ALA A 84 -8.74 27.08 32.48
N GLY A 85 -9.80 26.40 32.00
CA GLY A 85 -11.06 26.32 32.71
C GLY A 85 -10.98 25.58 34.05
N PHE A 86 -10.11 24.58 34.15
CA PHE A 86 -9.83 23.87 35.39
C PHE A 86 -9.09 24.77 36.41
N GLU A 87 -8.11 25.53 35.98
CA GLU A 87 -7.37 26.48 36.84
C GLU A 87 -8.28 27.52 37.48
N VAL A 88 -9.30 27.98 36.76
CA VAL A 88 -10.29 28.95 37.31
C VAL A 88 -11.52 28.27 37.97
N GLY A 89 -11.48 26.94 38.11
CA GLY A 89 -12.51 26.15 38.80
C GLY A 89 -13.82 25.93 38.02
N THR A 90 -13.87 26.24 36.73
CA THR A 90 -15.06 26.05 35.87
C THR A 90 -15.12 24.68 35.18
N ARG A 91 -14.05 23.90 35.24
CA ARG A 91 -13.91 22.53 34.69
C ARG A 91 -13.42 21.58 35.75
N THR A 92 -13.71 20.30 35.55
CA THR A 92 -13.30 19.22 36.46
C THR A 92 -12.04 18.52 35.96
N THR A 93 -11.35 17.79 36.84
CA THR A 93 -10.21 16.90 36.47
C THR A 93 -10.63 15.85 35.43
N VAL A 94 -11.88 15.38 35.48
CA VAL A 94 -12.42 14.41 34.52
C VAL A 94 -12.51 15.05 33.12
N ASP A 95 -12.92 16.32 33.03
CA ASP A 95 -12.96 17.03 31.74
C ASP A 95 -11.56 17.17 31.12
N VAL A 96 -10.55 17.48 31.93
CA VAL A 96 -9.15 17.57 31.48
C VAL A 96 -8.64 16.20 31.00
N LEU A 97 -8.94 15.14 31.76
CA LEU A 97 -8.53 13.78 31.39
C LEU A 97 -9.18 13.33 30.06
N ASP A 98 -10.46 13.65 29.88
CA ASP A 98 -11.19 13.37 28.64
C ASP A 98 -10.63 14.17 27.45
N ALA A 99 -10.30 15.45 27.64
CA ALA A 99 -9.68 16.27 26.61
C ALA A 99 -8.29 15.72 26.21
N ARG A 100 -7.46 15.30 27.17
CA ARG A 100 -6.17 14.64 26.92
C ARG A 100 -6.35 13.33 26.16
N ARG A 101 -7.29 12.49 26.54
CA ARG A 101 -7.59 11.23 25.83
C ARG A 101 -7.92 11.50 24.36
N ARG A 102 -8.81 12.47 24.08
CA ARG A 102 -9.19 12.87 22.71
C ARG A 102 -7.99 13.36 21.90
N LEU A 103 -7.09 14.13 22.51
CA LEU A 103 -5.87 14.57 21.85
C LEU A 103 -4.97 13.38 21.47
N PHE A 104 -4.73 12.43 22.37
CA PHE A 104 -3.93 11.24 22.08
C PHE A 104 -4.58 10.34 21.02
N GLU A 105 -5.91 10.22 21.02
CA GLU A 105 -6.65 9.51 19.98
C GLU A 105 -6.45 10.19 18.61
N ALA A 106 -6.59 11.52 18.53
CA ALA A 106 -6.37 12.27 17.30
C ALA A 106 -4.92 12.15 16.82
N GLN A 107 -3.93 12.23 17.71
CA GLN A 107 -2.50 12.05 17.36
C GLN A 107 -2.20 10.64 16.83
N ARG A 108 -2.76 9.61 17.47
CA ARG A 108 -2.63 8.23 17.01
C ARG A 108 -3.23 8.04 15.61
N ASP A 109 -4.44 8.57 15.39
CA ASP A 109 -5.15 8.43 14.12
C ASP A 109 -4.45 9.21 13.00
N TYR A 110 -3.90 10.39 13.31
CA TYR A 110 -3.06 11.15 12.39
C TYR A 110 -1.78 10.39 12.04
N ALA A 111 -1.07 9.83 13.02
CA ALA A 111 0.12 9.03 12.78
C ALA A 111 -0.19 7.84 11.88
N ARG A 112 -1.28 7.10 12.17
CA ARG A 112 -1.73 5.96 11.36
C ARG A 112 -2.02 6.36 9.92
N SER A 113 -2.75 7.45 9.71
CA SER A 113 -3.12 7.92 8.37
C SER A 113 -1.90 8.27 7.51
N ARG A 114 -0.81 8.76 8.12
CA ARG A 114 0.45 9.00 7.41
C ARG A 114 1.07 7.71 6.87
N TYR A 115 1.03 6.62 7.64
CA TYR A 115 1.49 5.31 7.16
C TYR A 115 0.57 4.75 6.08
N ASP A 116 -0.75 4.88 6.24
CA ASP A 116 -1.73 4.44 5.25
C ASP A 116 -1.52 5.18 3.91
N TYR A 117 -1.21 6.48 3.94
CA TYR A 117 -0.84 7.27 2.77
C TYR A 117 0.42 6.72 2.08
N LEU A 118 1.49 6.41 2.83
CA LEU A 118 2.73 5.85 2.28
C LEU A 118 2.48 4.47 1.64
N ILE A 119 1.68 3.63 2.29
CA ILE A 119 1.31 2.30 1.76
C ILE A 119 0.55 2.45 0.43
N ASN A 120 -0.43 3.36 0.36
CA ASN A 120 -1.18 3.60 -0.86
C ASN A 120 -0.30 4.19 -1.98
N LEU A 121 0.69 5.02 -1.65
CA LEU A 121 1.67 5.53 -2.61
C LEU A 121 2.51 4.39 -3.21
N VAL A 122 2.98 3.45 -2.38
CA VAL A 122 3.72 2.26 -2.84
C VAL A 122 2.83 1.38 -3.71
N ARG A 123 1.56 1.17 -3.32
CA ARG A 123 0.59 0.41 -4.12
C ARG A 123 0.36 1.03 -5.49
N LEU A 124 0.24 2.34 -5.57
CA LEU A 124 0.10 3.06 -6.84
C LEU A 124 1.32 2.86 -7.74
N LYS A 125 2.55 3.00 -7.19
CA LYS A 125 3.78 2.76 -7.93
C LYS A 125 3.92 1.30 -8.38
N SER A 126 3.49 0.36 -7.56
CA SER A 126 3.46 -1.07 -7.91
C SER A 126 2.45 -1.36 -9.03
N ALA A 127 1.23 -0.85 -8.91
CA ALA A 127 0.17 -1.06 -9.91
C ALA A 127 0.52 -0.43 -11.27
N SER A 128 1.26 0.70 -11.27
CA SER A 128 1.75 1.35 -12.49
C SER A 128 3.07 0.76 -13.03
N GLY A 129 3.68 -0.21 -12.34
CA GLY A 129 4.91 -0.86 -12.75
C GLY A 129 6.18 -0.02 -12.64
N VAL A 130 6.13 1.13 -11.93
CA VAL A 130 7.27 2.06 -11.79
C VAL A 130 7.95 1.99 -10.41
N LEU A 131 7.56 1.02 -9.57
CA LEU A 131 8.15 0.84 -8.25
C LEU A 131 9.63 0.44 -8.37
N ALA A 132 10.53 1.26 -7.82
CA ALA A 132 11.96 1.02 -7.80
C ALA A 132 12.48 0.75 -6.36
N PRO A 133 13.60 0.03 -6.20
CA PRO A 133 14.23 -0.16 -4.88
C PRO A 133 14.57 1.14 -4.17
N ALA A 134 14.90 2.20 -4.92
CA ALA A 134 15.16 3.54 -4.40
C ALA A 134 13.93 4.16 -3.69
N ASP A 135 12.71 3.84 -4.15
CA ASP A 135 11.48 4.30 -3.52
C ASP A 135 11.31 3.71 -2.12
N LEU A 136 11.60 2.40 -1.98
CA LEU A 136 11.55 1.71 -0.69
C LEU A 136 12.63 2.24 0.26
N ALA A 137 13.84 2.51 -0.25
CA ALA A 137 14.92 3.12 0.54
C ALA A 137 14.53 4.51 1.05
N SER A 138 13.90 5.34 0.22
CA SER A 138 13.43 6.68 0.62
C SER A 138 12.36 6.60 1.71
N ILE A 139 11.41 5.67 1.60
CA ILE A 139 10.37 5.46 2.62
C ILE A 139 10.99 4.96 3.93
N ASN A 140 11.95 4.04 3.85
CA ASN A 140 12.64 3.52 5.03
C ASN A 140 13.43 4.63 5.75
N ALA A 141 14.00 5.58 5.03
CA ALA A 141 14.66 6.74 5.63
C ALA A 141 13.69 7.59 6.47
N PHE A 142 12.43 7.76 6.06
CA PHE A 142 11.41 8.44 6.86
C PHE A 142 11.02 7.68 8.14
N LEU A 143 11.11 6.35 8.12
CA LEU A 143 10.80 5.50 9.28
C LEU A 143 11.93 5.44 10.31
N THR A 144 13.16 5.61 9.85
CA THR A 144 14.36 5.46 10.69
C THR A 144 14.72 6.76 11.41
N THR A 145 14.13 7.90 11.05
CA THR A 145 14.34 9.16 11.77
C THR A 145 13.64 9.06 13.12
N PRO A 146 14.38 8.95 14.25
CA PRO A 146 13.74 8.92 15.55
C PRO A 146 13.01 10.25 15.75
N THR A 147 11.69 10.19 15.90
CA THR A 147 10.95 11.34 16.45
C THR A 147 11.43 11.49 17.88
N THR A 148 12.32 12.44 18.13
CA THR A 148 12.65 12.87 19.48
C THR A 148 11.36 13.39 20.10
N LEU A 149 10.68 12.55 20.85
CA LEU A 149 9.65 13.01 21.77
C LEU A 149 10.32 14.06 22.67
N PRO A 150 9.75 15.26 22.83
CA PRO A 150 10.26 16.19 23.80
C PRO A 150 10.32 15.47 25.16
N PRO A 151 11.40 15.64 25.94
CA PRO A 151 11.52 15.02 27.23
C PRO A 151 10.30 15.38 28.06
N SER A 152 9.61 14.36 28.61
CA SER A 152 8.52 14.58 29.56
C SER A 152 9.08 15.43 30.71
N GLN A 153 8.64 16.66 30.82
CA GLN A 153 8.97 17.48 31.99
C GLN A 153 8.48 16.73 33.23
N PRO A 154 9.34 16.50 34.21
CA PRO A 154 8.91 15.97 35.49
C PRO A 154 7.88 16.95 36.10
N PRO A 155 6.86 16.42 36.79
CA PRO A 155 5.89 17.26 37.47
C PRO A 155 6.61 18.22 38.42
N SER A 156 6.29 19.51 38.33
CA SER A 156 6.78 20.52 39.25
C SER A 156 6.43 20.13 40.68
N PRO A 157 7.36 20.26 41.64
CA PRO A 157 7.10 19.97 43.04
C PRO A 157 5.94 20.85 43.54
N PRO A 158 5.09 20.34 44.46
CA PRO A 158 4.02 21.11 45.05
C PRO A 158 4.61 22.34 45.79
N PRO A 159 3.88 23.49 45.82
CA PRO A 159 4.32 24.65 46.55
C PRO A 159 4.45 24.29 48.03
N ALA A 160 5.61 24.64 48.62
CA ALA A 160 5.83 24.47 50.04
C ALA A 160 4.83 25.39 50.77
N GLY A 161 3.97 24.74 51.61
CA GLY A 161 3.04 25.42 52.51
C GLY A 161 3.71 26.07 53.71
#